data_71e7586929cfb474c07b7ca6fa1cfb62
#
_entry.id   71e7586929cfb474c07b7ca6fa1cfb62
#
_cell.length_a   1.000
_cell.length_b   1.000
_cell.length_c   1.000
_cell.angle_alpha   90.00
_cell.angle_beta   90.00
_cell.angle_gamma   90.00
#
_symmetry.space_group_name_H-M   'P 1'
#
loop_
_entity.id
_entity.type
_entity.pdbx_description
1 polymer ?
#
loop_
_entity_poly.entity_id
_entity_poly.type
_entity_poly.pdbx_seq_one_letter_code
_entity_poly.pdbx_strand_id
1 'polypeptide(L)'
;MRKQKNRKITVTAFECKRDHLTIRGTQYLPAGTKLPIAIVSHGFMANQDTVRQYAKKLAKLGYAAYCFDFCGGCVIKGKSDGKTTEMSVLTEVKDLEAVIQYAKSMPYCDAGRIVLMGCSQGGLVSALTAAKHSDIVSKLILFYPAVCIPYDARRGKMLLAEFDPKKIPDRFRCGAMKLGRCYVEDVIRMN
;
A
#
# COMPACT_ATOMS: atom_id res chain seq x y z
N MET A 1 9.62 -8.44 31.78
CA MET A 1 8.79 -7.63 30.86
C MET A 1 9.24 -6.16 30.97
N ARG A 2 9.87 -5.57 29.93
CA ARG A 2 10.21 -4.14 29.91
C ARG A 2 8.91 -3.33 29.83
N LYS A 3 8.62 -2.47 30.82
CA LYS A 3 7.51 -1.52 30.79
C LYS A 3 7.59 -0.70 29.49
N GLN A 4 6.59 -0.86 28.62
CA GLN A 4 6.45 -0.03 27.42
C GLN A 4 6.28 1.42 27.87
N LYS A 5 7.34 2.23 27.78
CA LYS A 5 7.25 3.68 28.03
C LYS A 5 6.22 4.24 27.05
N ASN A 6 5.22 4.94 27.55
CA ASN A 6 4.20 5.61 26.76
C ASN A 6 4.90 6.71 25.93
N ARG A 7 5.35 6.38 24.72
CA ARG A 7 6.07 7.31 23.83
C ARG A 7 5.07 8.30 23.28
N LYS A 8 5.34 9.58 23.44
CA LYS A 8 4.60 10.64 22.73
C LYS A 8 4.76 10.41 21.23
N ILE A 9 3.64 10.29 20.52
CA ILE A 9 3.62 10.07 19.06
C ILE A 9 3.11 11.36 18.42
N THR A 10 3.90 11.95 17.55
CA THR A 10 3.49 13.06 16.69
C THR A 10 2.80 12.49 15.47
N VAL A 11 1.63 13.05 15.12
CA VAL A 11 0.83 12.59 13.99
C VAL A 11 0.69 13.77 13.02
N THR A 12 1.21 13.61 11.81
CA THR A 12 1.16 14.65 10.77
C THR A 12 0.83 14.04 9.41
N ALA A 13 0.23 14.82 8.54
CA ALA A 13 0.08 14.45 7.14
C ALA A 13 1.44 14.49 6.43
N PHE A 14 1.58 13.72 5.37
CA PHE A 14 2.68 13.81 4.42
C PHE A 14 2.18 13.69 2.99
N GLU A 15 2.98 14.18 2.07
CA GLU A 15 2.78 14.04 0.64
C GLU A 15 4.09 13.63 -0.03
N CYS A 16 4.01 12.78 -1.05
CA CYS A 16 5.12 12.46 -1.94
C CYS A 16 4.62 12.30 -3.37
N LYS A 17 5.53 12.23 -4.32
CA LYS A 17 5.19 12.13 -5.75
C LYS A 17 5.52 10.74 -6.30
N ARG A 18 4.62 10.22 -7.11
CA ARG A 18 4.87 9.18 -8.08
C ARG A 18 4.50 9.72 -9.44
N ASP A 19 5.50 9.98 -10.28
CA ASP A 19 5.35 10.69 -11.54
C ASP A 19 4.66 12.07 -11.32
N HIS A 20 3.55 12.33 -12.03
CA HIS A 20 2.75 13.55 -11.88
C HIS A 20 1.68 13.47 -10.77
N LEU A 21 1.50 12.30 -10.15
CA LEU A 21 0.48 12.07 -9.13
C LEU A 21 1.02 12.35 -7.72
N THR A 22 0.17 12.90 -6.87
CA THR A 22 0.49 13.13 -5.46
C THR A 22 -0.11 12.01 -4.62
N ILE A 23 0.73 11.31 -3.89
CA ILE A 23 0.37 10.36 -2.85
C ILE A 23 0.23 11.12 -1.55
N ARG A 24 -0.87 10.92 -0.83
CA ARG A 24 -1.14 11.55 0.46
C ARG A 24 -1.35 10.52 1.56
N GLY A 25 -0.75 10.78 2.70
CA GLY A 25 -0.81 9.86 3.82
C GLY A 25 -0.66 10.53 5.17
N THR A 26 -0.58 9.68 6.18
CA THR A 26 -0.37 10.07 7.57
C THR A 26 0.85 9.35 8.12
N GLN A 27 1.74 10.09 8.75
CA GLN A 27 2.89 9.58 9.48
C GLN A 27 2.68 9.66 10.99
N TYR A 28 3.15 8.66 11.69
CA TYR A 28 3.10 8.49 13.15
C TYR A 28 4.52 8.36 13.65
N LEU A 29 5.02 9.41 14.29
CA LEU A 29 6.43 9.54 14.64
C LEU A 29 6.60 9.50 16.18
N PRO A 30 7.21 8.44 16.73
CA PRO A 30 7.66 8.48 18.11
C PRO A 30 8.88 9.40 18.25
N ALA A 31 9.12 9.93 19.45
CA ALA A 31 10.34 10.68 19.71
C ALA A 31 11.57 9.79 19.53
N GLY A 32 12.61 10.34 18.86
CA GLY A 32 13.87 9.65 18.63
C GLY A 32 14.49 9.95 17.26
N THR A 33 15.67 9.40 17.04
CA THR A 33 16.43 9.45 15.79
C THR A 33 16.76 8.04 15.32
N LYS A 34 17.11 7.85 14.06
CA LYS A 34 17.38 6.52 13.47
C LYS A 34 16.24 5.53 13.70
N LEU A 35 15.00 6.00 13.54
CA LEU A 35 13.81 5.19 13.71
C LEU A 35 13.69 4.18 12.57
N PRO A 36 13.45 2.89 12.85
CA PRO A 36 13.10 1.95 11.79
C PRO A 36 11.79 2.39 11.12
N ILE A 37 11.70 2.16 9.82
CA ILE A 37 10.54 2.55 9.00
C ILE A 37 9.51 1.42 9.00
N ALA A 38 8.23 1.76 9.12
CA ALA A 38 7.13 0.84 8.87
C ALA A 38 6.11 1.49 7.93
N ILE A 39 5.78 0.83 6.82
CA ILE A 39 4.79 1.33 5.86
C ILE A 39 3.63 0.36 5.79
N VAL A 40 2.40 0.87 5.92
CA VAL A 40 1.18 0.07 6.01
C VAL A 40 0.26 0.38 4.84
N SER A 41 -0.02 -0.65 4.05
CA SER A 41 -0.81 -0.58 2.81
C SER A 41 -2.23 -1.12 3.03
N HIS A 42 -3.24 -0.34 2.60
CA HIS A 42 -4.65 -0.74 2.67
C HIS A 42 -5.06 -1.70 1.55
N GLY A 43 -6.24 -2.32 1.68
CA GLY A 43 -6.79 -3.22 0.68
C GLY A 43 -7.56 -2.51 -0.44
N PHE A 44 -8.07 -3.31 -1.39
CA PHE A 44 -8.89 -2.85 -2.51
C PHE A 44 -10.11 -2.05 -2.05
N MET A 45 -10.43 -0.95 -2.72
CA MET A 45 -11.51 -0.01 -2.41
C MET A 45 -11.42 0.71 -1.04
N ALA A 46 -10.44 0.39 -0.23
CA ALA A 46 -10.23 0.97 1.08
C ALA A 46 -9.44 2.29 1.03
N ASN A 47 -9.03 2.80 2.17
CA ASN A 47 -8.17 3.96 2.31
C ASN A 47 -7.27 3.82 3.56
N GLN A 48 -6.37 4.76 3.80
CA GLN A 48 -5.43 4.73 4.92
C GLN A 48 -6.11 4.64 6.29
N ASP A 49 -7.36 5.09 6.43
CA ASP A 49 -8.08 5.05 7.71
C ASP A 49 -8.35 3.62 8.19
N THR A 50 -8.51 2.69 7.25
CA THR A 50 -8.76 1.27 7.57
C THR A 50 -7.55 0.58 8.19
N VAL A 51 -6.34 1.08 7.92
CA VAL A 51 -5.08 0.51 8.40
C VAL A 51 -4.35 1.39 9.42
N ARG A 52 -4.86 2.60 9.70
CA ARG A 52 -4.23 3.54 10.64
C ARG A 52 -3.95 2.96 12.02
N GLN A 53 -4.79 2.04 12.49
CA GLN A 53 -4.61 1.39 13.79
C GLN A 53 -3.31 0.58 13.87
N TYR A 54 -2.89 -0.03 12.76
CA TYR A 54 -1.63 -0.78 12.68
C TYR A 54 -0.44 0.17 12.66
N ALA A 55 -0.51 1.27 11.88
CA ALA A 55 0.52 2.30 11.89
C ALA A 55 0.72 2.89 13.30
N LYS A 56 -0.37 3.19 14.03
CA LYS A 56 -0.30 3.64 15.43
C LYS A 56 0.36 2.61 16.35
N LYS A 57 0.06 1.32 16.18
CA LYS A 57 0.67 0.25 16.98
C LYS A 57 2.17 0.13 16.69
N LEU A 58 2.57 0.17 15.42
CA LEU A 58 3.98 0.15 15.01
C LEU A 58 4.74 1.37 15.55
N ALA A 59 4.14 2.55 15.54
CA ALA A 59 4.74 3.74 16.14
C ALA A 59 4.95 3.59 17.67
N LYS A 60 4.00 2.98 18.40
CA LYS A 60 4.17 2.65 19.82
C LYS A 60 5.33 1.69 20.05
N LEU A 61 5.63 0.82 19.09
CA LEU A 61 6.79 -0.08 19.11
C LEU A 61 8.11 0.61 18.74
N GLY A 62 8.06 1.89 18.32
CA GLY A 62 9.25 2.69 18.04
C GLY A 62 9.58 2.84 16.55
N TYR A 63 8.68 2.49 15.66
CA TYR A 63 8.84 2.72 14.22
C TYR A 63 8.37 4.12 13.81
N ALA A 64 9.04 4.76 12.86
CA ALA A 64 8.45 5.80 12.05
C ALA A 64 7.44 5.12 11.13
N ALA A 65 6.15 5.25 11.44
CA ALA A 65 5.11 4.48 10.77
C ALA A 65 4.30 5.38 9.82
N TYR A 66 4.05 4.86 8.62
CA TYR A 66 3.36 5.54 7.53
C TYR A 66 2.16 4.73 7.08
N CYS A 67 1.02 5.36 6.85
CA CYS A 67 -0.07 4.81 6.04
C CYS A 67 -0.54 5.87 5.05
N PHE A 68 -0.99 5.45 3.89
CA PHE A 68 -1.27 6.34 2.76
C PHE A 68 -2.41 5.79 1.91
N ASP A 69 -2.96 6.62 1.04
CA ASP A 69 -3.94 6.21 0.04
C ASP A 69 -3.22 5.91 -1.28
N PHE A 70 -3.45 4.73 -1.86
CA PHE A 70 -2.99 4.42 -3.21
C PHE A 70 -3.64 5.34 -4.25
N CYS A 71 -2.88 5.74 -5.27
CA CYS A 71 -3.38 6.57 -6.36
C CYS A 71 -4.47 5.85 -7.15
N GLY A 72 -5.69 6.40 -7.14
CA GLY A 72 -6.86 5.76 -7.75
C GLY A 72 -7.36 4.51 -7.00
N GLY A 73 -6.75 4.10 -5.88
CA GLY A 73 -7.08 2.88 -5.14
C GLY A 73 -8.30 2.97 -4.23
N CYS A 74 -8.83 4.17 -4.01
CA CYS A 74 -9.90 4.42 -3.03
C CYS A 74 -11.24 4.72 -3.72
N VAL A 75 -12.34 4.18 -3.18
CA VAL A 75 -13.70 4.53 -3.64
C VAL A 75 -14.22 5.76 -2.91
N ILE A 76 -14.01 5.83 -1.60
CA ILE A 76 -14.56 6.88 -0.73
C ILE A 76 -13.42 7.49 0.08
N LYS A 77 -13.40 8.83 0.15
CA LYS A 77 -12.46 9.60 1.00
C LYS A 77 -10.96 9.38 0.72
N GLY A 78 -10.59 8.86 -0.45
CA GLY A 78 -9.20 8.85 -0.88
C GLY A 78 -8.69 10.27 -1.06
N LYS A 79 -7.45 10.53 -0.62
CA LYS A 79 -6.83 11.86 -0.69
C LYS A 79 -5.76 11.94 -1.78
N SER A 80 -5.20 10.79 -2.18
CA SER A 80 -4.22 10.70 -3.27
C SER A 80 -4.87 10.94 -4.63
N ASP A 81 -4.08 11.45 -5.57
CA ASP A 81 -4.50 11.70 -6.94
C ASP A 81 -4.79 10.38 -7.70
N GLY A 82 -5.23 10.49 -8.95
CA GLY A 82 -5.43 9.36 -9.84
C GLY A 82 -6.89 8.91 -9.95
N LYS A 83 -7.14 8.09 -10.99
CA LYS A 83 -8.47 7.54 -11.29
C LYS A 83 -8.46 6.03 -11.07
N THR A 84 -9.57 5.48 -10.60
CA THR A 84 -9.74 4.04 -10.41
C THR A 84 -9.59 3.24 -11.71
N THR A 85 -9.84 3.87 -12.85
CA THR A 85 -9.67 3.27 -14.19
C THR A 85 -8.23 3.24 -14.70
N GLU A 86 -7.31 3.88 -13.99
CA GLU A 86 -5.88 3.96 -14.33
C GLU A 86 -5.00 3.25 -13.28
N MET A 87 -5.63 2.71 -12.24
CA MET A 87 -4.98 1.97 -11.16
C MET A 87 -4.89 0.48 -11.47
N SER A 88 -3.83 -0.16 -11.01
CA SER A 88 -3.63 -1.61 -10.97
C SER A 88 -2.74 -2.00 -9.79
N VAL A 89 -2.60 -3.30 -9.54
CA VAL A 89 -1.65 -3.81 -8.52
C VAL A 89 -0.22 -3.32 -8.80
N LEU A 90 0.20 -3.24 -10.08
CA LEU A 90 1.55 -2.77 -10.43
C LEU A 90 1.70 -1.25 -10.26
N THR A 91 0.65 -0.46 -10.48
CA THR A 91 0.72 0.98 -10.16
C THR A 91 0.75 1.22 -8.66
N GLU A 92 0.07 0.40 -7.86
CA GLU A 92 0.13 0.45 -6.39
C GLU A 92 1.52 0.03 -5.85
N VAL A 93 2.22 -0.90 -6.52
CA VAL A 93 3.64 -1.19 -6.21
C VAL A 93 4.50 0.06 -6.41
N LYS A 94 4.32 0.81 -7.51
CA LYS A 94 5.04 2.07 -7.74
C LYS A 94 4.70 3.14 -6.68
N ASP A 95 3.44 3.21 -6.24
CA ASP A 95 3.05 4.11 -5.15
C ASP A 95 3.77 3.75 -3.85
N LEU A 96 3.82 2.47 -3.49
CA LEU A 96 4.52 2.01 -2.30
C LEU A 96 6.03 2.28 -2.39
N GLU A 97 6.64 2.09 -3.56
CA GLU A 97 8.04 2.44 -3.82
C GLU A 97 8.30 3.94 -3.60
N ALA A 98 7.41 4.81 -4.08
CA ALA A 98 7.52 6.26 -3.85
C ALA A 98 7.45 6.62 -2.36
N VAL A 99 6.54 5.98 -1.60
CA VAL A 99 6.45 6.17 -0.15
C VAL A 99 7.68 5.64 0.58
N ILE A 100 8.27 4.52 0.12
CA ILE A 100 9.55 4.01 0.65
C ILE A 100 10.66 5.06 0.46
N GLN A 101 10.80 5.61 -0.74
CA GLN A 101 11.82 6.63 -1.01
C GLN A 101 11.60 7.89 -0.17
N TYR A 102 10.35 8.35 -0.03
CA TYR A 102 10.01 9.45 0.86
C TYR A 102 10.44 9.16 2.30
N ALA A 103 10.05 8.01 2.86
CA ALA A 103 10.39 7.66 4.24
C ALA A 103 11.92 7.55 4.46
N LYS A 104 12.65 7.00 3.47
CA LYS A 104 14.13 6.91 3.51
C LYS A 104 14.81 8.27 3.49
N SER A 105 14.23 9.29 2.86
CA SER A 105 14.80 10.64 2.80
C SER A 105 14.63 11.44 4.10
N MET A 106 13.82 10.95 5.05
CA MET A 106 13.58 11.63 6.31
C MET A 106 14.78 11.49 7.26
N PRO A 107 15.33 12.61 7.80
CA PRO A 107 16.56 12.59 8.59
C PRO A 107 16.45 11.82 9.93
N TYR A 108 15.23 11.61 10.40
CA TYR A 108 14.96 10.86 11.62
C TYR A 108 14.78 9.35 11.38
N CYS A 109 14.76 8.90 10.13
CA CYS A 109 14.56 7.49 9.76
C CYS A 109 15.90 6.75 9.58
N ASP A 110 15.85 5.45 9.82
CA ASP A 110 16.91 4.51 9.46
C ASP A 110 16.55 3.83 8.14
N ALA A 111 17.15 4.28 7.06
CA ALA A 111 16.89 3.80 5.70
C ALA A 111 17.23 2.31 5.47
N GLY A 112 18.03 1.71 6.35
CA GLY A 112 18.39 0.29 6.28
C GLY A 112 17.45 -0.65 7.03
N ARG A 113 16.42 -0.13 7.72
CA ARG A 113 15.50 -0.93 8.52
C ARG A 113 14.04 -0.68 8.14
N ILE A 114 13.57 -1.34 7.09
CA ILE A 114 12.22 -1.16 6.54
C ILE A 114 11.37 -2.39 6.81
N VAL A 115 10.16 -2.16 7.31
CA VAL A 115 9.09 -3.15 7.47
C VAL A 115 7.93 -2.74 6.59
N LEU A 116 7.47 -3.65 5.73
CA LEU A 116 6.23 -3.49 4.98
C LEU A 116 5.13 -4.31 5.64
N MET A 117 3.95 -3.71 5.73
CA MET A 117 2.75 -4.37 6.21
C MET A 117 1.61 -4.09 5.24
N GLY A 118 0.87 -5.13 4.85
CA GLY A 118 -0.26 -4.95 3.96
C GLY A 118 -1.45 -5.83 4.27
N CYS A 119 -2.64 -5.31 4.00
CA CYS A 119 -3.92 -6.00 4.16
C CYS A 119 -4.54 -6.29 2.79
N SER A 120 -5.05 -7.50 2.57
CA SER A 120 -5.74 -7.90 1.33
C SER A 120 -4.89 -7.57 0.08
N GLN A 121 -5.39 -6.76 -0.88
CA GLN A 121 -4.61 -6.31 -2.05
C GLN A 121 -3.32 -5.59 -1.65
N GLY A 122 -3.35 -4.72 -0.63
CA GLY A 122 -2.14 -4.09 -0.09
C GLY A 122 -1.13 -5.11 0.45
N GLY A 123 -1.60 -6.29 0.86
CA GLY A 123 -0.74 -7.43 1.21
C GLY A 123 -0.01 -8.00 -0.02
N LEU A 124 -0.72 -8.20 -1.14
CA LEU A 124 -0.10 -8.61 -2.41
C LEU A 124 0.91 -7.56 -2.88
N VAL A 125 0.53 -6.28 -2.89
CA VAL A 125 1.42 -5.16 -3.26
C VAL A 125 2.67 -5.13 -2.38
N SER A 126 2.51 -5.28 -1.06
CA SER A 126 3.64 -5.31 -0.13
C SER A 126 4.56 -6.52 -0.36
N ALA A 127 4.00 -7.68 -0.70
CA ALA A 127 4.79 -8.87 -1.02
C ALA A 127 5.60 -8.71 -2.31
N LEU A 128 4.99 -8.18 -3.38
CA LEU A 128 5.67 -7.90 -4.65
C LEU A 128 6.78 -6.87 -4.46
N THR A 129 6.50 -5.79 -3.71
CA THR A 129 7.49 -4.76 -3.41
C THR A 129 8.65 -5.32 -2.56
N ALA A 130 8.37 -6.15 -1.55
CA ALA A 130 9.39 -6.77 -0.73
C ALA A 130 10.28 -7.74 -1.54
N ALA A 131 9.70 -8.50 -2.47
CA ALA A 131 10.46 -9.38 -3.36
C ALA A 131 11.41 -8.59 -4.28
N LYS A 132 10.93 -7.45 -4.82
CA LYS A 132 11.72 -6.55 -5.69
C LYS A 132 12.84 -5.82 -4.94
N HIS A 133 12.65 -5.55 -3.64
CA HIS A 133 13.53 -4.76 -2.78
C HIS A 133 13.98 -5.56 -1.55
N SER A 134 14.33 -6.82 -1.76
CA SER A 134 14.74 -7.74 -0.69
C SER A 134 16.03 -7.33 0.03
N ASP A 135 16.82 -6.46 -0.59
CA ASP A 135 18.05 -5.86 -0.04
C ASP A 135 17.76 -4.82 1.06
N ILE A 136 16.60 -4.15 1.03
CA ILE A 136 16.25 -3.08 1.96
C ILE A 136 15.04 -3.42 2.86
N VAL A 137 14.16 -4.33 2.44
CA VAL A 137 12.99 -4.74 3.24
C VAL A 137 13.38 -5.82 4.22
N SER A 138 13.51 -5.46 5.48
CA SER A 138 13.96 -6.37 6.55
C SER A 138 12.88 -7.32 7.06
N LYS A 139 11.59 -6.93 6.97
CA LYS A 139 10.43 -7.72 7.42
C LYS A 139 9.20 -7.41 6.59
N LEU A 140 8.37 -8.44 6.42
CA LEU A 140 7.07 -8.35 5.74
C LEU A 140 5.99 -8.91 6.66
N ILE A 141 4.90 -8.15 6.86
CA ILE A 141 3.75 -8.54 7.66
C ILE A 141 2.52 -8.55 6.74
N LEU A 142 1.89 -9.69 6.59
CA LEU A 142 0.75 -9.87 5.70
C LEU A 142 -0.51 -10.23 6.48
N PHE A 143 -1.57 -9.45 6.27
CA PHE A 143 -2.90 -9.74 6.78
C PHE A 143 -3.80 -10.14 5.62
N TYR A 144 -4.24 -11.41 5.61
CA TYR A 144 -5.10 -11.98 4.57
C TYR A 144 -4.75 -11.47 3.16
N PRO A 145 -3.48 -11.61 2.71
CA PRO A 145 -3.03 -11.07 1.44
C PRO A 145 -3.80 -11.66 0.27
N ALA A 146 -4.23 -10.82 -0.68
CA ALA A 146 -5.02 -11.25 -1.82
C ALA A 146 -4.15 -11.85 -2.94
N VAL A 147 -3.36 -12.86 -2.63
CA VAL A 147 -2.45 -13.55 -3.58
C VAL A 147 -3.21 -14.36 -4.64
N CYS A 148 -4.53 -14.55 -4.46
CA CYS A 148 -5.39 -15.19 -5.45
C CYS A 148 -5.68 -14.30 -6.67
N ILE A 149 -5.48 -12.98 -6.60
CA ILE A 149 -5.87 -12.03 -7.66
C ILE A 149 -5.36 -12.46 -9.05
N PRO A 150 -4.08 -12.84 -9.27
CA PRO A 150 -3.62 -13.26 -10.60
C PRO A 150 -4.28 -14.54 -11.08
N TYR A 151 -4.51 -15.51 -10.19
CA TYR A 151 -5.18 -16.75 -10.51
C TYR A 151 -6.65 -16.52 -10.90
N ASP A 152 -7.38 -15.73 -10.12
CA ASP A 152 -8.78 -15.41 -10.36
C ASP A 152 -8.94 -14.63 -11.67
N ALA A 153 -8.08 -13.64 -11.93
CA ALA A 153 -8.10 -12.85 -13.15
C ALA A 153 -7.89 -13.69 -14.42
N ARG A 154 -6.97 -14.65 -14.39
CA ARG A 154 -6.77 -15.60 -15.52
C ARG A 154 -8.00 -16.46 -15.80
N ARG A 155 -8.90 -16.63 -14.83
CA ARG A 155 -10.18 -17.35 -14.94
C ARG A 155 -11.37 -16.41 -15.21
N GLY A 156 -11.12 -15.15 -15.50
CA GLY A 156 -12.16 -14.17 -15.80
C GLY A 156 -12.92 -13.69 -14.55
N LYS A 157 -12.30 -13.77 -13.38
CA LYS A 157 -12.92 -13.35 -12.11
C LYS A 157 -12.07 -12.30 -11.41
N MET A 158 -12.73 -11.34 -10.80
CA MET A 158 -12.13 -10.40 -9.89
C MET A 158 -13.13 -9.97 -8.82
N LEU A 159 -13.04 -10.54 -7.61
CA LEU A 159 -13.97 -10.28 -6.51
C LEU A 159 -15.43 -10.41 -6.97
N LEU A 160 -16.11 -9.27 -7.19
CA LEU A 160 -17.52 -9.18 -7.59
C LEU A 160 -17.71 -9.00 -9.11
N ALA A 161 -16.65 -9.07 -9.91
CA ALA A 161 -16.69 -8.93 -11.35
C ALA A 161 -16.37 -10.25 -12.04
N GLU A 162 -17.08 -10.52 -13.15
CA GLU A 162 -16.78 -11.59 -14.09
C GLU A 162 -16.60 -11.00 -15.49
N PHE A 163 -15.65 -11.52 -16.25
CA PHE A 163 -15.33 -11.07 -17.60
C PHE A 163 -14.71 -12.21 -18.40
N ASP A 164 -14.74 -12.10 -19.72
CA ASP A 164 -13.99 -13.02 -20.60
C ASP A 164 -12.50 -12.63 -20.58
N PRO A 165 -11.59 -13.50 -20.09
CA PRO A 165 -10.16 -13.17 -20.03
C PRO A 165 -9.51 -13.04 -21.42
N LYS A 166 -10.16 -13.56 -22.50
CA LYS A 166 -9.74 -13.39 -23.89
C LYS A 166 -10.25 -12.08 -24.49
N LYS A 167 -11.28 -11.46 -23.90
CA LYS A 167 -11.90 -10.24 -24.39
C LYS A 167 -12.15 -9.26 -23.23
N ILE A 168 -11.06 -8.82 -22.60
CA ILE A 168 -11.12 -7.93 -21.45
C ILE A 168 -11.77 -6.60 -21.87
N PRO A 169 -12.84 -6.14 -21.21
CA PRO A 169 -13.48 -4.86 -21.53
C PRO A 169 -12.58 -3.70 -21.13
N ASP A 170 -12.66 -2.57 -21.85
CA ASP A 170 -11.87 -1.36 -21.54
C ASP A 170 -12.13 -0.83 -20.14
N ARG A 171 -13.36 -0.99 -19.67
CA ARG A 171 -13.79 -0.62 -18.32
C ARG A 171 -14.86 -1.58 -17.84
N PHE A 172 -14.81 -1.93 -16.56
CA PHE A 172 -15.79 -2.79 -15.93
C PHE A 172 -16.04 -2.38 -14.47
N ARG A 173 -17.16 -2.85 -13.90
CA ARG A 173 -17.47 -2.62 -12.49
C ARG A 173 -17.02 -3.80 -11.63
N CYS A 174 -16.35 -3.49 -10.53
CA CYS A 174 -16.08 -4.42 -9.45
C CYS A 174 -16.64 -3.85 -8.16
N GLY A 175 -17.86 -4.24 -7.82
CA GLY A 175 -18.60 -3.60 -6.73
C GLY A 175 -18.85 -2.11 -7.01
N ALA A 176 -18.50 -1.26 -6.06
CA ALA A 176 -18.62 0.19 -6.17
C ALA A 176 -17.54 0.84 -7.04
N MET A 177 -16.47 0.11 -7.38
CA MET A 177 -15.34 0.65 -8.13
C MET A 177 -15.48 0.36 -9.62
N LYS A 178 -15.18 1.36 -10.45
CA LYS A 178 -15.03 1.22 -11.90
C LYS A 178 -13.54 1.06 -12.19
N LEU A 179 -13.15 -0.08 -12.77
CA LEU A 179 -11.78 -0.40 -13.13
C LEU A 179 -11.55 -0.25 -14.62
N GLY A 180 -10.31 0.00 -15.00
CA GLY A 180 -9.85 -0.07 -16.38
C GLY A 180 -9.28 -1.44 -16.73
N ARG A 181 -9.15 -1.70 -18.03
CA ARG A 181 -8.51 -2.90 -18.60
C ARG A 181 -7.11 -3.15 -18.00
N CYS A 182 -6.35 -2.09 -17.76
CA CYS A 182 -4.98 -2.17 -17.21
C CYS A 182 -4.89 -2.98 -15.93
N TYR A 183 -5.93 -2.94 -15.08
CA TYR A 183 -5.94 -3.73 -13.86
C TYR A 183 -5.82 -5.23 -14.14
N VAL A 184 -6.65 -5.73 -15.06
CA VAL A 184 -6.68 -7.16 -15.41
C VAL A 184 -5.44 -7.56 -16.21
N GLU A 185 -5.02 -6.74 -17.17
CA GLU A 185 -3.83 -7.00 -17.99
C GLU A 185 -2.55 -7.12 -17.15
N ASP A 186 -2.39 -6.26 -16.16
CA ASP A 186 -1.24 -6.30 -15.27
C ASP A 186 -1.24 -7.56 -14.41
N VAL A 187 -2.37 -7.91 -13.79
CA VAL A 187 -2.41 -9.06 -12.87
C VAL A 187 -2.40 -10.43 -13.58
N ILE A 188 -2.94 -10.53 -14.79
CA ILE A 188 -2.88 -11.78 -15.59
C ILE A 188 -1.43 -12.16 -15.91
N ARG A 189 -0.55 -11.17 -16.13
CA ARG A 189 0.87 -11.35 -16.47
C ARG A 189 1.75 -11.68 -15.26
N MET A 190 1.22 -11.58 -14.05
CA MET A 190 1.96 -11.96 -12.84
C MET A 190 2.09 -13.49 -12.76
N ASN A 191 3.28 -13.99 -12.56
CA ASN A 191 3.59 -15.41 -12.35
C ASN A 191 3.52 -15.75 -10.86
#